data_321e09cbe778ed7bda9572955b135d03
#
_entry.id   321e09cbe778ed7bda9572955b135d03
#
_cell.length_a   1.000
_cell.length_b   1.000
_cell.length_c   1.000
_cell.angle_alpha   90.00
_cell.angle_beta   90.00
_cell.angle_gamma   90.00
#
_symmetry.space_group_name_H-M   'P 1'
#
loop_
_entity.id
_entity.type
_entity.pdbx_description
1 polymer ?
#
loop_
_entity_poly.entity_id
_entity_poly.type
_entity_poly.pdbx_seq_one_letter_code
_entity_poly.pdbx_strand_id
1 'polypeptide(L)'
;MNKPEAIKDTSVFAPETLLDPFDYYRAIHDAGITIEHLPEMNTYVVYSYDLCSEANTKPDVFSNDFSVLMGREEDEEINAILAEGWPDEPTLLTADAPVHTRNRKLVNLAFSAPRVNAIEDTMREKSIALIEAFADKGECEFVEEFAIPLPVFMIAGQIGLDNDPRQVKKWSDAAVDRFSQMVDHERKKECARSLVEFQHFMKGKIDDRRANGGDDLLTDLVEARVEGETPLTDPEIMSIMQQFMVAGNETTTSTLAGGLLQLIRNPDQMAKAKAAAGGRDPKLIGNLVEESLRYETPTAGMWRIVKRDTELGGTAIPAGAIVQLRYAAANRDPKKFENPDKFDIERTNARAHQAFGKGPHMCVGNMLSRKEMLVAFDELLERLDNFAVADEDGIAILPNILLRGVTRLPITFTRAG
;
A
#
# COMPACT_ATOMS: atom_id res chain seq x y z
N MET A 1 -24.43 19.46 1.54
CA MET A 1 -25.43 18.62 2.28
C MET A 1 -24.94 18.49 3.71
N ASN A 2 -25.85 18.54 4.71
CA ASN A 2 -25.44 18.39 6.10
C ASN A 2 -25.22 16.91 6.40
N LYS A 3 -24.21 16.60 7.22
CA LYS A 3 -23.97 15.25 7.72
C LYS A 3 -25.21 14.72 8.46
N PRO A 4 -25.47 13.38 8.41
CA PRO A 4 -26.44 12.73 9.26
C PRO A 4 -26.19 13.01 10.74
N GLU A 5 -27.25 13.05 11.55
CA GLU A 5 -27.15 13.33 13.00
C GLU A 5 -26.17 12.37 13.70
N ALA A 6 -26.13 11.10 13.28
CA ALA A 6 -25.27 10.06 13.86
C ALA A 6 -23.75 10.34 13.71
N ILE A 7 -23.35 11.16 12.74
CA ILE A 7 -21.93 11.45 12.45
C ILE A 7 -21.66 12.95 12.32
N LYS A 8 -22.59 13.82 12.70
CA LYS A 8 -22.50 15.28 12.45
C LYS A 8 -21.27 15.91 13.11
N ASP A 9 -20.90 15.46 14.30
CA ASP A 9 -19.78 15.95 15.10
C ASP A 9 -18.52 15.08 14.94
N THR A 10 -18.56 14.07 14.06
CA THR A 10 -17.45 13.14 13.84
C THR A 10 -16.65 13.56 12.60
N SER A 11 -15.33 13.52 12.69
CA SER A 11 -14.45 13.70 11.52
C SER A 11 -14.04 12.37 10.93
N VAL A 12 -13.92 12.31 9.60
CA VAL A 12 -13.30 11.16 8.90
C VAL A 12 -11.85 10.93 9.34
N PHE A 13 -11.20 11.94 9.91
CA PHE A 13 -9.83 11.89 10.41
C PHE A 13 -9.73 11.71 11.93
N ALA A 14 -10.87 11.58 12.63
CA ALA A 14 -10.85 11.28 14.04
C ALA A 14 -10.23 9.90 14.31
N PRO A 15 -9.42 9.71 15.35
CA PRO A 15 -8.75 8.44 15.65
C PRO A 15 -9.72 7.25 15.71
N GLU A 16 -10.87 7.42 16.34
CA GLU A 16 -11.91 6.40 16.42
C GLU A 16 -12.50 6.03 15.06
N THR A 17 -12.68 7.02 14.16
CA THR A 17 -13.12 6.76 12.78
C THR A 17 -12.04 6.07 11.97
N LEU A 18 -10.77 6.39 12.18
CA LEU A 18 -9.66 5.76 11.46
C LEU A 18 -9.49 4.28 11.86
N LEU A 19 -9.79 3.92 13.11
CA LEU A 19 -9.78 2.53 13.58
C LEU A 19 -10.88 1.69 12.93
N ASP A 20 -12.12 2.21 12.92
CA ASP A 20 -13.27 1.56 12.26
C ASP A 20 -14.11 2.57 11.48
N PRO A 21 -13.78 2.83 10.20
CA PRO A 21 -14.43 3.86 9.41
C PRO A 21 -15.72 3.40 8.71
N PHE A 22 -16.12 2.15 8.83
CA PHE A 22 -17.10 1.55 7.93
C PHE A 22 -18.52 2.07 8.16
N ASP A 23 -18.92 2.25 9.41
CA ASP A 23 -20.23 2.85 9.73
C ASP A 23 -20.28 4.32 9.32
N TYR A 24 -19.17 5.03 9.46
CA TYR A 24 -19.05 6.40 8.96
C TYR A 24 -19.22 6.46 7.43
N TYR A 25 -18.54 5.59 6.67
CA TYR A 25 -18.70 5.56 5.20
C TYR A 25 -20.11 5.18 4.78
N ARG A 26 -20.74 4.23 5.47
CA ARG A 26 -22.14 3.87 5.21
C ARG A 26 -23.06 5.06 5.41
N ALA A 27 -22.95 5.77 6.54
CA ALA A 27 -23.76 6.95 6.82
C ALA A 27 -23.55 8.07 5.79
N ILE A 28 -22.32 8.28 5.30
CA ILE A 28 -21.99 9.23 4.24
C ILE A 28 -22.66 8.84 2.91
N HIS A 29 -22.59 7.59 2.51
CA HIS A 29 -23.21 7.09 1.28
C HIS A 29 -24.74 7.11 1.34
N ASP A 30 -25.33 6.70 2.46
CA ASP A 30 -26.79 6.72 2.67
C ASP A 30 -27.35 8.14 2.64
N ALA A 31 -26.58 9.12 3.12
CA ALA A 31 -26.93 10.54 3.02
C ALA A 31 -26.72 11.15 1.62
N GLY A 32 -26.17 10.37 0.66
CA GLY A 32 -25.85 10.83 -0.67
C GLY A 32 -24.70 11.87 -0.71
N ILE A 33 -23.85 11.93 0.32
CA ILE A 33 -22.71 12.83 0.37
C ILE A 33 -21.59 12.25 -0.48
N THR A 34 -21.20 12.97 -1.53
CA THR A 34 -20.14 12.55 -2.44
C THR A 34 -18.80 13.25 -2.16
N ILE A 35 -18.89 14.50 -1.67
CA ILE A 35 -17.75 15.34 -1.26
C ILE A 35 -18.12 16.05 0.03
N GLU A 36 -17.20 16.08 0.98
CA GLU A 36 -17.27 16.85 2.20
C GLU A 36 -16.16 17.90 2.21
N HIS A 37 -16.50 19.15 2.53
CA HIS A 37 -15.53 20.21 2.72
C HIS A 37 -15.21 20.37 4.22
N LEU A 38 -13.94 20.34 4.54
CA LEU A 38 -13.37 20.59 5.88
C LEU A 38 -12.61 21.94 5.85
N PRO A 39 -13.28 23.05 6.15
CA PRO A 39 -12.71 24.40 5.95
C PRO A 39 -11.44 24.66 6.76
N GLU A 40 -11.36 24.12 7.99
CA GLU A 40 -10.23 24.30 8.90
C GLU A 40 -8.93 23.74 8.34
N MET A 41 -9.04 22.75 7.46
CA MET A 41 -7.91 22.07 6.82
C MET A 41 -7.75 22.43 5.34
N ASN A 42 -8.59 23.35 4.82
CA ASN A 42 -8.68 23.63 3.38
C ASN A 42 -8.80 22.35 2.54
N THR A 43 -9.55 21.33 3.04
CA THR A 43 -9.57 19.99 2.49
C THR A 43 -10.96 19.60 2.01
N TYR A 44 -11.05 19.01 0.83
CA TYR A 44 -12.24 18.39 0.26
C TYR A 44 -12.05 16.87 0.24
N VAL A 45 -12.85 16.14 1.01
CA VAL A 45 -12.81 14.67 1.07
C VAL A 45 -13.80 14.09 0.08
N VAL A 46 -13.32 13.29 -0.85
CA VAL A 46 -14.13 12.66 -1.91
C VAL A 46 -14.40 11.20 -1.54
N TYR A 47 -15.67 10.84 -1.38
CA TYR A 47 -16.12 9.50 -1.00
C TYR A 47 -16.65 8.68 -2.18
N SER A 48 -17.19 9.33 -3.21
CA SER A 48 -17.80 8.66 -4.37
C SER A 48 -16.76 7.96 -5.22
N TYR A 49 -17.07 6.73 -5.65
CA TYR A 49 -16.23 5.96 -6.57
C TYR A 49 -15.94 6.69 -7.88
N ASP A 50 -16.99 7.25 -8.50
CA ASP A 50 -16.85 7.90 -9.79
C ASP A 50 -16.04 9.20 -9.70
N LEU A 51 -16.24 9.99 -8.64
CA LEU A 51 -15.49 11.25 -8.46
C LEU A 51 -14.02 10.99 -8.08
N CYS A 52 -13.73 9.94 -7.29
CA CYS A 52 -12.34 9.50 -7.08
C CYS A 52 -11.69 9.07 -8.40
N SER A 53 -12.43 8.33 -9.25
CA SER A 53 -11.95 7.94 -10.59
C SER A 53 -11.70 9.14 -11.48
N GLU A 54 -12.60 10.11 -11.48
CA GLU A 54 -12.50 11.34 -12.27
C GLU A 54 -11.25 12.15 -11.86
N ALA A 55 -11.07 12.41 -10.57
CA ALA A 55 -9.93 13.18 -10.08
C ALA A 55 -8.59 12.47 -10.38
N ASN A 56 -8.51 11.16 -10.22
CA ASN A 56 -7.33 10.36 -10.55
C ASN A 56 -6.92 10.42 -12.03
N THR A 57 -7.86 10.68 -12.94
CA THR A 57 -7.60 10.74 -14.38
C THR A 57 -7.35 12.15 -14.91
N LYS A 58 -7.36 13.16 -14.04
CA LYS A 58 -7.13 14.58 -14.38
C LYS A 58 -5.93 15.18 -13.64
N PRO A 59 -4.69 14.66 -13.84
CA PRO A 59 -3.50 15.13 -13.11
C PRO A 59 -3.09 16.57 -13.47
N ASP A 60 -3.60 17.10 -14.57
CA ASP A 60 -3.45 18.52 -14.95
C ASP A 60 -4.28 19.46 -14.07
N VAL A 61 -5.27 18.93 -13.34
CA VAL A 61 -6.10 19.67 -12.38
C VAL A 61 -5.77 19.25 -10.94
N PHE A 62 -5.70 17.94 -10.69
CA PHE A 62 -5.47 17.32 -9.38
C PHE A 62 -4.05 16.77 -9.29
N SER A 63 -3.10 17.62 -8.90
CA SER A 63 -1.68 17.32 -8.82
C SER A 63 -1.39 16.23 -7.81
N ASN A 64 -0.45 15.34 -8.15
CA ASN A 64 0.15 14.40 -7.22
C ASN A 64 1.32 15.01 -6.43
N ASP A 65 1.75 16.23 -6.75
CA ASP A 65 2.76 16.92 -5.95
C ASP A 65 2.12 17.47 -4.66
N PHE A 66 1.92 16.58 -3.71
CA PHE A 66 1.50 16.89 -2.35
C PHE A 66 2.68 16.93 -1.36
N SER A 67 3.90 17.05 -1.84
CA SER A 67 5.12 17.14 -1.03
C SER A 67 5.05 18.27 0.00
N VAL A 68 4.34 19.33 -0.32
CA VAL A 68 4.07 20.45 0.59
C VAL A 68 3.34 20.00 1.88
N LEU A 69 2.54 18.93 1.82
CA LEU A 69 1.83 18.39 2.98
C LEU A 69 2.73 17.52 3.87
N MET A 70 3.85 17.04 3.33
CA MET A 70 4.84 16.27 4.08
C MET A 70 5.70 17.18 4.96
N GLY A 71 5.62 18.51 4.77
CA GLY A 71 6.43 19.48 5.46
C GLY A 71 7.87 19.53 4.93
N ARG A 72 8.58 20.60 5.25
CA ARG A 72 10.03 20.65 5.11
C ARG A 72 10.64 20.38 6.47
N GLU A 73 11.74 19.65 6.50
CA GLU A 73 12.52 19.51 7.71
C GLU A 73 13.15 20.89 8.03
N GLU A 74 12.80 21.45 9.18
CA GLU A 74 13.28 22.75 9.63
C GLU A 74 14.41 22.61 10.67
N ASP A 75 14.62 21.42 11.21
CA ASP A 75 15.62 21.13 12.20
C ASP A 75 17.02 21.08 11.59
N GLU A 76 17.91 21.96 12.10
CA GLU A 76 19.28 22.09 11.58
C GLU A 76 20.11 20.82 11.81
N GLU A 77 19.93 20.11 12.94
CA GLU A 77 20.66 18.87 13.24
C GLU A 77 20.24 17.75 12.30
N ILE A 78 18.93 17.59 12.05
CA ILE A 78 18.40 16.61 11.14
C ILE A 78 18.86 16.92 9.70
N ASN A 79 18.78 18.19 9.29
CA ASN A 79 19.26 18.63 7.98
C ASN A 79 20.76 18.39 7.78
N ALA A 80 21.59 18.57 8.83
CA ALA A 80 23.01 18.28 8.77
C ALA A 80 23.26 16.77 8.55
N ILE A 81 22.49 15.90 9.21
CA ILE A 81 22.58 14.44 9.00
C ILE A 81 22.16 14.09 7.56
N LEU A 82 21.03 14.60 7.09
CA LEU A 82 20.53 14.32 5.73
C LEU A 82 21.49 14.82 4.63
N ALA A 83 22.23 15.88 4.88
CA ALA A 83 23.23 16.42 3.96
C ALA A 83 24.45 15.50 3.76
N GLU A 84 24.65 14.47 4.60
CA GLU A 84 25.65 13.43 4.42
C GLU A 84 25.27 12.40 3.32
N GLY A 85 24.05 12.45 2.84
CA GLY A 85 23.51 11.60 1.77
C GLY A 85 23.20 12.38 0.49
N TRP A 86 22.16 11.97 -0.21
CA TRP A 86 21.67 12.58 -1.46
C TRP A 86 20.27 13.20 -1.24
N PRO A 87 19.91 14.24 -2.00
CA PRO A 87 18.58 14.82 -1.93
C PRO A 87 17.51 13.80 -2.35
N ASP A 88 16.34 13.88 -1.70
CA ASP A 88 15.16 13.16 -2.15
C ASP A 88 14.64 13.79 -3.46
N GLU A 89 14.49 12.97 -4.50
CA GLU A 89 13.99 13.43 -5.79
C GLU A 89 12.49 13.12 -5.92
N PRO A 90 11.67 14.07 -6.43
CA PRO A 90 10.29 13.78 -6.79
C PRO A 90 10.25 12.74 -7.92
N THR A 91 9.64 11.59 -7.66
CA THR A 91 9.63 10.51 -8.63
C THR A 91 8.23 10.03 -8.97
N LEU A 92 7.85 8.80 -8.58
CA LEU A 92 6.58 8.20 -8.99
C LEU A 92 5.38 8.70 -8.18
N LEU A 93 5.56 8.93 -6.87
CA LEU A 93 4.46 9.23 -5.97
C LEU A 93 4.08 10.72 -6.00
N THR A 94 5.07 11.60 -5.91
CA THR A 94 4.91 13.04 -5.71
C THR A 94 5.30 13.90 -6.91
N ALA A 95 5.58 13.29 -8.07
CA ALA A 95 5.87 14.03 -9.30
C ALA A 95 4.64 14.12 -10.22
N ASP A 96 4.51 15.25 -10.91
CA ASP A 96 3.60 15.41 -12.03
C ASP A 96 4.34 15.25 -13.38
N ALA A 97 3.59 15.23 -14.47
CA ALA A 97 4.17 15.29 -15.81
C ALA A 97 4.94 16.64 -16.00
N PRO A 98 6.10 16.64 -16.70
CA PRO A 98 6.68 15.55 -17.49
C PRO A 98 7.55 14.56 -16.68
N VAL A 99 8.00 14.92 -15.47
CA VAL A 99 8.91 14.12 -14.64
C VAL A 99 8.31 12.74 -14.34
N HIS A 100 7.07 12.71 -13.82
CA HIS A 100 6.35 11.46 -13.58
C HIS A 100 6.28 10.59 -14.83
N THR A 101 5.93 11.17 -15.98
CA THR A 101 5.75 10.41 -17.24
C THR A 101 7.05 9.73 -17.66
N ARG A 102 8.18 10.45 -17.59
CA ARG A 102 9.50 9.90 -17.87
C ARG A 102 9.86 8.76 -16.90
N ASN A 103 9.78 9.03 -15.59
CA ASN A 103 10.14 8.04 -14.58
C ASN A 103 9.27 6.79 -14.69
N ARG A 104 7.97 6.98 -14.91
CA ARG A 104 7.02 5.87 -15.08
C ARG A 104 7.35 4.99 -16.28
N LYS A 105 7.74 5.56 -17.43
CA LYS A 105 8.16 4.80 -18.61
C LYS A 105 9.37 3.91 -18.31
N LEU A 106 10.37 4.44 -17.62
CA LEU A 106 11.61 3.72 -17.28
C LEU A 106 11.31 2.60 -16.26
N VAL A 107 10.55 2.90 -15.22
CA VAL A 107 10.23 1.95 -14.15
C VAL A 107 9.29 0.82 -14.61
N ASN A 108 8.37 1.08 -15.54
CA ASN A 108 7.46 0.03 -16.04
C ASN A 108 8.20 -1.15 -16.69
N LEU A 109 9.42 -0.97 -17.19
CA LEU A 109 10.23 -2.05 -17.75
C LEU A 109 10.55 -3.11 -16.69
N ALA A 110 10.85 -2.67 -15.49
CA ALA A 110 11.19 -3.51 -14.33
C ALA A 110 9.97 -4.28 -13.74
N PHE A 111 8.74 -3.78 -13.94
CA PHE A 111 7.50 -4.41 -13.47
C PHE A 111 6.72 -5.14 -14.56
N SER A 112 7.44 -5.64 -15.58
CA SER A 112 6.81 -6.38 -16.67
C SER A 112 6.30 -7.76 -16.20
N ALA A 113 5.28 -8.30 -16.89
CA ALA A 113 4.73 -9.61 -16.56
C ALA A 113 5.78 -10.75 -16.58
N PRO A 114 6.74 -10.82 -17.53
CA PRO A 114 7.80 -11.81 -17.47
C PRO A 114 8.66 -11.72 -16.20
N ARG A 115 9.01 -10.51 -15.74
CA ARG A 115 9.79 -10.31 -14.51
C ARG A 115 9.01 -10.77 -13.27
N VAL A 116 7.74 -10.40 -13.15
CA VAL A 116 6.88 -10.81 -12.04
C VAL A 116 6.69 -12.34 -12.01
N ASN A 117 6.55 -12.98 -13.16
CA ASN A 117 6.41 -14.43 -13.22
C ASN A 117 7.73 -15.17 -12.91
N ALA A 118 8.88 -14.59 -13.24
CA ALA A 118 10.18 -15.20 -12.96
C ALA A 118 10.48 -15.39 -11.47
N ILE A 119 9.85 -14.60 -10.59
CA ILE A 119 10.05 -14.67 -9.14
C ILE A 119 8.92 -15.45 -8.41
N GLU A 120 7.98 -16.05 -9.12
CA GLU A 120 6.85 -16.78 -8.51
C GLU A 120 7.33 -17.96 -7.67
N ASP A 121 8.29 -18.75 -8.17
CA ASP A 121 8.84 -19.91 -7.44
C ASP A 121 9.50 -19.46 -6.14
N THR A 122 10.24 -18.36 -6.15
CA THR A 122 10.84 -17.75 -4.95
C THR A 122 9.76 -17.30 -3.95
N MET A 123 8.67 -16.67 -4.42
CA MET A 123 7.53 -16.30 -3.55
C MET A 123 6.95 -17.52 -2.87
N ARG A 124 6.75 -18.62 -3.63
CA ARG A 124 6.20 -19.87 -3.15
C ARG A 124 7.12 -20.52 -2.12
N GLU A 125 8.40 -20.65 -2.41
CA GLU A 125 9.39 -21.19 -1.48
C GLU A 125 9.45 -20.40 -0.17
N LYS A 126 9.45 -19.07 -0.24
CA LYS A 126 9.46 -18.22 0.96
C LYS A 126 8.16 -18.34 1.75
N SER A 127 6.99 -18.36 1.08
CA SER A 127 5.69 -18.56 1.74
C SER A 127 5.67 -19.88 2.49
N ILE A 128 6.09 -20.98 1.84
CA ILE A 128 6.16 -22.31 2.46
C ILE A 128 7.11 -22.30 3.67
N ALA A 129 8.31 -21.75 3.53
CA ALA A 129 9.29 -21.71 4.62
C ALA A 129 8.78 -20.94 5.84
N LEU A 130 8.07 -19.84 5.63
CA LEU A 130 7.46 -19.06 6.72
C LEU A 130 6.33 -19.83 7.40
N ILE A 131 5.45 -20.49 6.63
CA ILE A 131 4.37 -21.31 7.18
C ILE A 131 4.93 -22.48 8.02
N GLU A 132 5.91 -23.21 7.48
CA GLU A 132 6.51 -24.35 8.16
C GLU A 132 7.21 -23.97 9.48
N ALA A 133 7.66 -22.71 9.63
CA ALA A 133 8.29 -22.24 10.87
C ALA A 133 7.33 -22.18 12.07
N PHE A 134 6.03 -22.07 11.83
CA PHE A 134 5.02 -22.02 12.90
C PHE A 134 3.94 -23.11 12.81
N ALA A 135 3.82 -23.83 11.71
CA ALA A 135 2.71 -24.78 11.47
C ALA A 135 2.54 -25.84 12.57
N ASP A 136 3.64 -26.30 13.20
CA ASP A 136 3.58 -27.31 14.28
C ASP A 136 3.24 -26.70 15.65
N LYS A 137 3.28 -25.35 15.80
CA LYS A 137 2.91 -24.70 17.05
C LYS A 137 1.40 -24.66 17.27
N GLY A 138 0.60 -24.72 16.19
CA GLY A 138 -0.86 -24.58 16.20
C GLY A 138 -1.37 -23.17 16.47
N GLU A 139 -0.46 -22.21 16.65
CA GLU A 139 -0.73 -20.80 16.85
C GLU A 139 0.42 -19.93 16.33
N CYS A 140 0.14 -18.68 15.95
CA CYS A 140 1.17 -17.68 15.63
C CYS A 140 0.62 -16.26 15.77
N GLU A 141 1.53 -15.29 15.83
CA GLU A 141 1.20 -13.91 15.51
C GLU A 141 1.37 -13.70 13.99
N PHE A 142 0.27 -13.75 13.26
CA PHE A 142 0.27 -13.85 11.81
C PHE A 142 0.95 -12.67 11.11
N VAL A 143 0.83 -11.47 11.66
CA VAL A 143 1.42 -10.27 11.04
C VAL A 143 2.94 -10.35 11.16
N GLU A 144 3.49 -10.63 12.34
CA GLU A 144 4.94 -10.66 12.58
C GLU A 144 5.61 -11.91 12.00
N GLU A 145 4.92 -13.08 12.05
CA GLU A 145 5.52 -14.35 11.65
C GLU A 145 5.32 -14.67 10.16
N PHE A 146 4.36 -14.01 9.46
CA PHE A 146 4.09 -14.27 8.05
C PHE A 146 3.90 -13.01 7.20
N ALA A 147 2.93 -12.15 7.55
CA ALA A 147 2.47 -11.09 6.65
C ALA A 147 3.51 -9.98 6.42
N ILE A 148 4.34 -9.65 7.43
CA ILE A 148 5.49 -8.74 7.29
C ILE A 148 6.69 -9.43 6.63
N PRO A 149 7.15 -10.62 7.10
CA PRO A 149 8.34 -11.23 6.54
C PRO A 149 8.29 -11.50 5.04
N LEU A 150 7.15 -11.92 4.51
CA LEU A 150 7.03 -12.28 3.09
C LEU A 150 7.35 -11.09 2.16
N PRO A 151 6.63 -9.95 2.19
CA PRO A 151 6.95 -8.82 1.31
C PRO A 151 8.32 -8.20 1.59
N VAL A 152 8.80 -8.23 2.84
CA VAL A 152 10.14 -7.76 3.19
C VAL A 152 11.22 -8.63 2.53
N PHE A 153 11.06 -9.96 2.51
CA PHE A 153 11.95 -10.86 1.78
C PHE A 153 11.92 -10.59 0.28
N MET A 154 10.72 -10.39 -0.28
CA MET A 154 10.59 -10.15 -1.71
C MET A 154 11.28 -8.86 -2.13
N ILE A 155 11.08 -7.74 -1.41
CA ILE A 155 11.74 -6.48 -1.74
C ILE A 155 13.25 -6.53 -1.45
N ALA A 156 13.69 -7.23 -0.39
CA ALA A 156 15.10 -7.36 -0.06
C ALA A 156 15.89 -8.00 -1.22
N GLY A 157 15.38 -9.09 -1.81
CA GLY A 157 15.98 -9.70 -2.98
C GLY A 157 16.04 -8.75 -4.19
N GLN A 158 14.99 -7.92 -4.37
CA GLN A 158 14.92 -6.98 -5.49
C GLN A 158 15.88 -5.78 -5.37
N ILE A 159 16.32 -5.44 -4.16
CA ILE A 159 17.32 -4.38 -3.91
C ILE A 159 18.75 -4.93 -3.72
N GLY A 160 18.92 -6.25 -3.91
CA GLY A 160 20.21 -6.91 -3.74
C GLY A 160 20.67 -7.04 -2.27
N LEU A 161 19.71 -7.16 -1.33
CA LEU A 161 19.94 -7.40 0.09
C LEU A 161 19.38 -8.78 0.49
N ASP A 162 20.00 -9.84 0.00
CA ASP A 162 19.46 -11.21 0.12
C ASP A 162 19.50 -11.78 1.55
N ASN A 163 20.34 -11.24 2.43
CA ASN A 163 20.71 -11.90 3.68
C ASN A 163 20.21 -11.23 4.97
N ASP A 164 19.64 -10.03 4.92
CA ASP A 164 19.15 -9.35 6.12
C ASP A 164 17.82 -8.57 5.90
N PRO A 165 16.69 -9.27 5.87
CA PRO A 165 15.38 -8.61 5.74
C PRO A 165 15.07 -7.67 6.91
N ARG A 166 15.69 -7.85 8.09
CA ARG A 166 15.51 -6.95 9.25
C ARG A 166 16.08 -5.56 8.97
N GLN A 167 17.18 -5.49 8.19
CA GLN A 167 17.75 -4.20 7.80
C GLN A 167 16.80 -3.44 6.86
N VAL A 168 16.14 -4.13 5.93
CA VAL A 168 15.11 -3.53 5.06
C VAL A 168 13.94 -3.00 5.90
N LYS A 169 13.47 -3.79 6.87
CA LYS A 169 12.39 -3.35 7.79
C LYS A 169 12.82 -2.11 8.58
N LYS A 170 14.03 -2.08 9.13
CA LYS A 170 14.59 -0.90 9.85
C LYS A 170 14.56 0.36 8.98
N TRP A 171 15.01 0.27 7.73
CA TRP A 171 15.00 1.40 6.80
C TRP A 171 13.59 1.82 6.39
N SER A 172 12.69 0.84 6.17
CA SER A 172 11.28 1.10 5.85
C SER A 172 10.58 1.84 6.98
N ASP A 173 10.75 1.37 8.23
CA ASP A 173 10.18 2.02 9.42
C ASP A 173 10.72 3.45 9.57
N ALA A 174 12.03 3.64 9.41
CA ALA A 174 12.65 4.97 9.48
C ALA A 174 12.09 5.93 8.42
N ALA A 175 11.82 5.45 7.20
CA ALA A 175 11.23 6.25 6.14
C ALA A 175 9.78 6.67 6.45
N VAL A 176 9.00 5.82 7.13
CA VAL A 176 7.63 6.13 7.58
C VAL A 176 7.66 7.07 8.79
N ASP A 177 8.46 6.75 9.82
CA ASP A 177 8.54 7.49 11.07
C ASP A 177 9.03 8.94 10.87
N ARG A 178 9.89 9.17 9.87
CA ARG A 178 10.41 10.52 9.55
C ARG A 178 9.30 11.56 9.38
N PHE A 179 8.18 11.18 8.79
CA PHE A 179 7.05 12.07 8.55
C PHE A 179 5.99 12.02 9.65
N SER A 180 6.18 11.18 10.66
CA SER A 180 5.26 11.08 11.79
C SER A 180 5.43 12.26 12.73
N GLN A 181 4.30 12.87 13.13
CA GLN A 181 4.27 13.87 14.18
C GLN A 181 4.29 13.25 15.60
N MET A 182 4.23 11.93 15.70
CA MET A 182 4.12 11.20 16.96
C MET A 182 5.47 10.70 17.49
N VAL A 183 6.56 10.89 16.73
CA VAL A 183 7.91 10.50 17.14
C VAL A 183 8.68 11.69 17.68
N ASP A 184 9.52 11.46 18.70
CA ASP A 184 10.35 12.50 19.31
C ASP A 184 11.55 12.89 18.43
N HIS A 185 12.25 13.94 18.85
CA HIS A 185 13.37 14.49 18.11
C HIS A 185 14.55 13.51 17.96
N GLU A 186 14.87 12.71 18.99
CA GLU A 186 15.94 11.72 18.90
C GLU A 186 15.58 10.62 17.87
N ARG A 187 14.33 10.16 17.88
CA ARG A 187 13.86 9.19 16.89
C ARG A 187 13.93 9.76 15.46
N LYS A 188 13.59 11.03 15.26
CA LYS A 188 13.74 11.69 13.95
C LYS A 188 15.20 11.70 13.47
N LYS A 189 16.17 11.97 14.36
CA LYS A 189 17.60 11.90 14.02
C LYS A 189 18.04 10.47 13.68
N GLU A 190 17.55 9.47 14.41
CA GLU A 190 17.79 8.06 14.08
C GLU A 190 17.24 7.71 12.70
N CYS A 191 16.04 8.17 12.38
CA CYS A 191 15.42 7.99 11.05
C CYS A 191 16.28 8.62 9.96
N ALA A 192 16.76 9.86 10.16
CA ALA A 192 17.64 10.54 9.21
C ALA A 192 18.93 9.75 8.97
N ARG A 193 19.60 9.25 10.04
CA ARG A 193 20.80 8.41 9.91
C ARG A 193 20.50 7.10 9.17
N SER A 194 19.36 6.46 9.47
CA SER A 194 18.94 5.24 8.78
C SER A 194 18.71 5.45 7.28
N LEU A 195 18.15 6.59 6.90
CA LEU A 195 17.94 6.93 5.48
C LEU A 195 19.27 7.21 4.77
N VAL A 196 20.19 7.92 5.40
CA VAL A 196 21.55 8.12 4.86
C VAL A 196 22.29 6.79 4.73
N GLU A 197 22.19 5.90 5.72
CA GLU A 197 22.74 4.53 5.66
C GLU A 197 22.18 3.77 4.46
N PHE A 198 20.86 3.81 4.25
CA PHE A 198 20.21 3.22 3.07
C PHE A 198 20.73 3.81 1.76
N GLN A 199 20.87 5.13 1.65
CA GLN A 199 21.35 5.79 0.44
C GLN A 199 22.80 5.38 0.12
N HIS A 200 23.70 5.31 1.10
CA HIS A 200 25.07 4.83 0.90
C HIS A 200 25.12 3.36 0.48
N PHE A 201 24.27 2.51 1.09
CA PHE A 201 24.12 1.13 0.68
C PHE A 201 23.66 1.05 -0.79
N MET A 202 22.62 1.80 -1.16
CA MET A 202 22.11 1.83 -2.52
C MET A 202 23.13 2.34 -3.53
N LYS A 203 23.95 3.35 -3.17
CA LYS A 203 25.03 3.83 -4.03
C LYS A 203 26.01 2.72 -4.36
N GLY A 204 26.44 1.95 -3.38
CA GLY A 204 27.32 0.81 -3.59
C GLY A 204 26.70 -0.26 -4.52
N LYS A 205 25.40 -0.54 -4.34
CA LYS A 205 24.67 -1.50 -5.17
C LYS A 205 24.46 -0.98 -6.60
N ILE A 206 24.15 0.29 -6.79
CA ILE A 206 24.04 0.92 -8.13
C ILE A 206 25.36 0.82 -8.88
N ASP A 207 26.48 1.11 -8.23
CA ASP A 207 27.80 1.02 -8.85
C ASP A 207 28.15 -0.43 -9.22
N ASP A 208 27.85 -1.38 -8.34
CA ASP A 208 28.04 -2.80 -8.61
C ASP A 208 27.20 -3.27 -9.81
N ARG A 209 25.93 -2.91 -9.88
CA ARG A 209 25.05 -3.29 -11.00
C ARG A 209 25.48 -2.68 -12.31
N ARG A 210 26.05 -1.46 -12.31
CA ARG A 210 26.66 -0.85 -13.51
C ARG A 210 27.90 -1.59 -14.00
N ALA A 211 28.70 -2.10 -13.08
CA ALA A 211 29.95 -2.79 -13.42
C ALA A 211 29.72 -4.25 -13.79
N ASN A 212 28.86 -4.95 -13.11
CA ASN A 212 28.74 -6.41 -13.13
C ASN A 212 27.38 -6.92 -13.65
N GLY A 213 26.38 -6.04 -13.78
CA GLY A 213 25.00 -6.44 -14.05
C GLY A 213 24.34 -7.13 -12.84
N GLY A 214 23.24 -7.81 -13.08
CA GLY A 214 22.49 -8.57 -12.08
C GLY A 214 21.16 -9.05 -12.65
N ASP A 215 20.37 -9.75 -11.82
CA ASP A 215 19.04 -10.24 -12.18
C ASP A 215 18.00 -9.79 -11.11
N ASP A 216 17.97 -8.49 -10.82
CA ASP A 216 17.10 -7.87 -9.84
C ASP A 216 16.49 -6.57 -10.38
N LEU A 217 15.49 -6.05 -9.64
CA LEU A 217 14.81 -4.80 -9.97
C LEU A 217 15.79 -3.60 -10.06
N LEU A 218 16.81 -3.59 -9.20
CA LEU A 218 17.81 -2.53 -9.21
C LEU A 218 18.58 -2.53 -10.53
N THR A 219 18.98 -3.69 -11.05
CA THR A 219 19.62 -3.82 -12.36
C THR A 219 18.72 -3.28 -13.47
N ASP A 220 17.43 -3.66 -13.45
CA ASP A 220 16.47 -3.17 -14.44
C ASP A 220 16.36 -1.63 -14.42
N LEU A 221 16.38 -0.99 -13.25
CA LEU A 221 16.34 0.47 -13.14
C LEU A 221 17.63 1.13 -13.61
N VAL A 222 18.79 0.58 -13.25
CA VAL A 222 20.12 1.07 -13.67
C VAL A 222 20.29 0.99 -15.19
N GLU A 223 19.78 -0.08 -15.80
CA GLU A 223 19.87 -0.35 -17.23
C GLU A 223 18.70 0.21 -18.04
N ALA A 224 17.65 0.71 -17.39
CA ALA A 224 16.46 1.21 -18.08
C ALA A 224 16.80 2.27 -19.13
N ARG A 225 16.40 2.02 -20.38
CA ARG A 225 16.54 2.95 -21.49
C ARG A 225 15.24 2.99 -22.30
N VAL A 226 14.78 4.19 -22.53
CA VAL A 226 13.61 4.46 -23.38
C VAL A 226 14.03 5.53 -24.39
N GLU A 227 13.73 5.30 -25.65
CA GLU A 227 14.09 6.24 -26.74
C GLU A 227 13.49 7.64 -26.46
N GLY A 228 14.32 8.67 -26.58
CA GLY A 228 13.93 10.05 -26.32
C GLY A 228 13.91 10.46 -24.84
N GLU A 229 14.17 9.53 -23.90
CA GLU A 229 14.22 9.84 -22.47
C GLU A 229 15.64 9.76 -21.92
N THR A 230 15.98 10.63 -20.97
CA THR A 230 17.24 10.51 -20.22
C THR A 230 17.15 9.36 -19.23
N PRO A 231 18.23 8.56 -19.03
CA PRO A 231 18.27 7.55 -17.98
C PRO A 231 18.03 8.12 -16.59
N LEU A 232 17.63 7.25 -15.63
CA LEU A 232 17.52 7.63 -14.23
C LEU A 232 18.91 7.98 -13.66
N THR A 233 18.96 9.04 -12.87
CA THR A 233 20.13 9.41 -12.06
C THR A 233 20.20 8.57 -10.79
N ASP A 234 21.37 8.55 -10.11
CA ASP A 234 21.50 7.83 -8.84
C ASP A 234 20.52 8.30 -7.77
N PRO A 235 20.35 9.63 -7.53
CA PRO A 235 19.34 10.10 -6.58
C PRO A 235 17.90 9.68 -6.95
N GLU A 236 17.54 9.70 -8.24
CA GLU A 236 16.22 9.22 -8.69
C GLU A 236 16.05 7.72 -8.43
N ILE A 237 17.06 6.89 -8.69
CA ILE A 237 17.02 5.45 -8.42
C ILE A 237 16.88 5.22 -6.90
N MET A 238 17.67 5.92 -6.07
CA MET A 238 17.59 5.81 -4.61
C MET A 238 16.18 6.18 -4.10
N SER A 239 15.62 7.30 -4.57
CA SER A 239 14.28 7.75 -4.19
C SER A 239 13.19 6.75 -4.63
N ILE A 240 13.31 6.18 -5.84
CA ILE A 240 12.41 5.13 -6.34
C ILE A 240 12.50 3.87 -5.48
N MET A 241 13.72 3.41 -5.16
CA MET A 241 13.93 2.20 -4.36
C MET A 241 13.43 2.39 -2.91
N GLN A 242 13.62 3.58 -2.34
CA GLN A 242 13.03 3.93 -1.04
C GLN A 242 11.49 3.88 -1.08
N GLN A 243 10.86 4.41 -2.13
CA GLN A 243 9.42 4.33 -2.31
C GLN A 243 8.95 2.88 -2.42
N PHE A 244 9.66 2.01 -3.14
CA PHE A 244 9.30 0.60 -3.26
C PHE A 244 9.44 -0.15 -1.95
N MET A 245 10.48 0.13 -1.18
CA MET A 245 10.71 -0.47 0.13
C MET A 245 9.54 -0.19 1.10
N VAL A 246 9.04 1.04 1.11
CA VAL A 246 7.90 1.42 1.96
C VAL A 246 6.58 0.91 1.37
N ALA A 247 6.30 1.21 0.10
CA ALA A 247 4.99 0.96 -0.50
C ALA A 247 4.70 -0.52 -0.70
N GLY A 248 5.72 -1.35 -0.96
CA GLY A 248 5.56 -2.79 -1.21
C GLY A 248 5.30 -3.60 0.07
N ASN A 249 5.81 -3.14 1.20
CA ASN A 249 5.72 -3.86 2.47
C ASN A 249 4.34 -3.67 3.14
N GLU A 250 4.03 -2.45 3.58
CA GLU A 250 2.88 -2.16 4.45
C GLU A 250 1.53 -2.54 3.81
N THR A 251 1.36 -2.28 2.52
CA THR A 251 0.08 -2.51 1.84
C THR A 251 -0.21 -4.00 1.60
N THR A 252 0.81 -4.78 1.26
CA THR A 252 0.69 -6.23 1.07
C THR A 252 0.45 -6.93 2.42
N THR A 253 1.22 -6.57 3.45
CA THR A 253 1.02 -7.01 4.84
C THR A 253 -0.42 -6.79 5.30
N SER A 254 -0.93 -5.56 5.16
CA SER A 254 -2.29 -5.19 5.57
C SER A 254 -3.37 -5.98 4.83
N THR A 255 -3.16 -6.23 3.53
CA THR A 255 -4.13 -7.01 2.73
C THR A 255 -4.12 -8.49 3.11
N LEU A 256 -2.96 -9.08 3.37
CA LEU A 256 -2.85 -10.48 3.82
C LEU A 256 -3.51 -10.67 5.18
N ALA A 257 -3.17 -9.80 6.15
CA ALA A 257 -3.72 -9.89 7.50
C ALA A 257 -5.23 -9.62 7.52
N GLY A 258 -5.69 -8.56 6.87
CA GLY A 258 -7.11 -8.23 6.77
C GLY A 258 -7.90 -9.29 6.01
N GLY A 259 -7.38 -9.78 4.88
CA GLY A 259 -8.04 -10.84 4.09
C GLY A 259 -8.19 -12.15 4.87
N LEU A 260 -7.15 -12.57 5.61
CA LEU A 260 -7.25 -13.75 6.48
C LEU A 260 -8.27 -13.52 7.62
N LEU A 261 -8.26 -12.36 8.25
CA LEU A 261 -9.25 -12.00 9.27
C LEU A 261 -10.67 -12.07 8.73
N GLN A 262 -10.89 -11.55 7.50
CA GLN A 262 -12.21 -11.64 6.86
C GLN A 262 -12.60 -13.09 6.53
N LEU A 263 -11.69 -13.93 6.10
CA LEU A 263 -11.97 -15.36 5.92
C LEU A 263 -12.36 -16.04 7.24
N ILE A 264 -11.66 -15.76 8.33
CA ILE A 264 -11.98 -16.31 9.66
C ILE A 264 -13.38 -15.86 10.10
N ARG A 265 -13.74 -14.59 9.89
CA ARG A 265 -15.04 -14.03 10.25
C ARG A 265 -16.20 -14.44 9.33
N ASN A 266 -15.89 -15.02 8.16
CA ASN A 266 -16.87 -15.50 7.16
C ASN A 266 -16.60 -16.97 6.82
N PRO A 267 -17.06 -17.93 7.66
CA PRO A 267 -16.71 -19.35 7.50
C PRO A 267 -17.16 -19.99 6.17
N ASP A 268 -18.25 -19.50 5.56
CA ASP A 268 -18.71 -19.91 4.25
C ASP A 268 -17.72 -19.50 3.13
N GLN A 269 -17.10 -18.31 3.26
CA GLN A 269 -16.07 -17.85 2.33
C GLN A 269 -14.74 -18.61 2.57
N MET A 270 -14.39 -18.86 3.82
CA MET A 270 -13.24 -19.71 4.18
C MET A 270 -13.34 -21.10 3.56
N ALA A 271 -14.51 -21.75 3.67
CA ALA A 271 -14.71 -23.08 3.09
C ALA A 271 -14.52 -23.09 1.58
N LYS A 272 -15.00 -22.07 0.85
CA LYS A 272 -14.79 -21.94 -0.59
C LYS A 272 -13.32 -21.69 -0.93
N ALA A 273 -12.65 -20.81 -0.19
CA ALA A 273 -11.23 -20.50 -0.39
C ALA A 273 -10.36 -21.75 -0.14
N LYS A 274 -10.65 -22.52 0.91
CA LYS A 274 -9.99 -23.82 1.20
C LYS A 274 -10.18 -24.83 0.06
N ALA A 275 -11.40 -24.94 -0.47
CA ALA A 275 -11.67 -25.85 -1.60
C ALA A 275 -10.91 -25.44 -2.88
N ALA A 276 -10.60 -24.16 -3.06
CA ALA A 276 -9.91 -23.62 -4.22
C ALA A 276 -8.38 -23.68 -4.13
N ALA A 277 -7.82 -23.70 -2.91
CA ALA A 277 -6.38 -23.65 -2.64
C ALA A 277 -5.60 -24.87 -3.18
N GLY A 278 -4.27 -24.79 -3.19
CA GLY A 278 -3.39 -25.82 -3.75
C GLY A 278 -3.49 -25.92 -5.27
N GLY A 279 -3.74 -24.80 -5.93
CA GLY A 279 -3.86 -24.70 -7.38
C GLY A 279 -5.14 -25.29 -7.97
N ARG A 280 -6.15 -25.70 -7.13
CA ARG A 280 -7.41 -26.29 -7.60
C ARG A 280 -8.30 -25.29 -8.33
N ASP A 281 -8.40 -24.05 -7.83
CA ASP A 281 -9.06 -22.91 -8.51
C ASP A 281 -8.29 -21.60 -8.29
N PRO A 282 -7.24 -21.35 -9.07
CA PRO A 282 -6.44 -20.13 -8.93
C PRO A 282 -7.21 -18.86 -9.29
N LYS A 283 -8.34 -18.97 -10.01
CA LYS A 283 -9.19 -17.80 -10.30
C LYS A 283 -9.95 -17.35 -9.06
N LEU A 284 -10.46 -18.31 -8.26
CA LEU A 284 -11.16 -17.97 -7.03
C LEU A 284 -10.18 -17.42 -5.98
N ILE A 285 -8.96 -17.99 -5.86
CA ILE A 285 -7.90 -17.42 -5.00
C ILE A 285 -7.50 -16.01 -5.49
N GLY A 286 -7.36 -15.80 -6.80
CA GLY A 286 -7.13 -14.47 -7.37
C GLY A 286 -8.28 -13.50 -7.05
N ASN A 287 -9.52 -13.95 -7.06
CA ASN A 287 -10.66 -13.10 -6.70
C ASN A 287 -10.76 -12.84 -5.19
N LEU A 288 -10.31 -13.78 -4.34
CA LEU A 288 -10.09 -13.54 -2.91
C LEU A 288 -9.12 -12.37 -2.69
N VAL A 289 -8.02 -12.31 -3.45
CA VAL A 289 -7.07 -11.18 -3.38
C VAL A 289 -7.76 -9.87 -3.75
N GLU A 290 -8.52 -9.84 -4.87
CA GLU A 290 -9.21 -8.62 -5.31
C GLU A 290 -10.29 -8.18 -4.32
N GLU A 291 -11.04 -9.11 -3.72
CA GLU A 291 -12.04 -8.78 -2.70
C GLU A 291 -11.40 -8.33 -1.38
N SER A 292 -10.27 -8.92 -0.97
CA SER A 292 -9.50 -8.45 0.18
C SER A 292 -9.00 -7.02 -0.03
N LEU A 293 -8.46 -6.71 -1.21
CA LEU A 293 -8.04 -5.36 -1.60
C LEU A 293 -9.21 -4.38 -1.60
N ARG A 294 -10.39 -4.78 -2.13
CA ARG A 294 -11.59 -3.96 -2.12
C ARG A 294 -12.07 -3.67 -0.69
N TYR A 295 -12.19 -4.73 0.11
CA TYR A 295 -12.82 -4.67 1.43
C TYR A 295 -11.96 -3.95 2.45
N GLU A 296 -10.67 -4.27 2.53
CA GLU A 296 -9.73 -3.68 3.48
C GLU A 296 -9.15 -2.35 2.99
N THR A 297 -8.87 -2.23 1.70
CA THR A 297 -8.32 -1.03 1.05
C THR A 297 -7.12 -0.47 1.82
N PRO A 298 -5.95 -1.13 1.77
CA PRO A 298 -4.79 -0.79 2.62
C PRO A 298 -4.30 0.64 2.41
N THR A 299 -4.38 1.18 1.19
CA THR A 299 -4.25 2.62 0.93
C THR A 299 -5.63 3.25 1.01
N ALA A 300 -6.03 3.65 2.23
CA ALA A 300 -7.37 4.14 2.52
C ALA A 300 -7.71 5.45 1.79
N GLY A 301 -6.71 6.24 1.43
CA GLY A 301 -6.88 7.46 0.65
C GLY A 301 -5.57 8.05 0.16
N MET A 302 -5.67 9.03 -0.74
CA MET A 302 -4.52 9.71 -1.30
C MET A 302 -4.81 11.19 -1.52
N TRP A 303 -3.78 12.02 -1.33
CA TRP A 303 -3.88 13.45 -1.47
C TRP A 303 -3.71 13.92 -2.90
N ARG A 304 -4.36 15.06 -3.22
CA ARG A 304 -4.14 15.86 -4.42
C ARG A 304 -4.11 17.33 -4.06
N ILE A 305 -3.36 18.12 -4.80
CA ILE A 305 -3.39 19.59 -4.73
C ILE A 305 -4.08 20.11 -5.99
N VAL A 306 -5.05 21.00 -5.82
CA VAL A 306 -5.79 21.57 -6.94
C VAL A 306 -4.96 22.68 -7.60
N LYS A 307 -4.64 22.52 -8.88
CA LYS A 307 -3.74 23.44 -9.63
C LYS A 307 -4.45 24.68 -10.13
N ARG A 308 -5.75 24.61 -10.36
CA ARG A 308 -6.60 25.73 -10.82
C ARG A 308 -8.02 25.57 -10.33
N ASP A 309 -8.77 26.66 -10.25
CA ASP A 309 -10.19 26.61 -9.91
C ASP A 309 -10.90 25.59 -10.80
N THR A 310 -11.66 24.71 -10.17
CA THR A 310 -12.32 23.59 -10.84
C THR A 310 -13.65 23.25 -10.19
N GLU A 311 -14.39 22.34 -10.82
CA GLU A 311 -15.58 21.74 -10.26
C GLU A 311 -15.43 20.21 -10.29
N LEU A 312 -15.84 19.57 -9.20
CA LEU A 312 -15.90 18.10 -9.10
C LEU A 312 -17.27 17.72 -8.54
N GLY A 313 -18.06 16.95 -9.30
CA GLY A 313 -19.39 16.50 -8.86
C GLY A 313 -20.34 17.64 -8.43
N GLY A 314 -20.29 18.78 -9.09
CA GLY A 314 -21.11 19.98 -8.76
C GLY A 314 -20.54 20.81 -7.58
N THR A 315 -19.40 20.43 -7.03
CA THR A 315 -18.72 21.19 -5.94
C THR A 315 -17.59 22.02 -6.54
N ALA A 316 -17.65 23.35 -6.38
CA ALA A 316 -16.56 24.25 -6.75
C ALA A 316 -15.38 24.07 -5.77
N ILE A 317 -14.19 23.86 -6.31
CA ILE A 317 -12.95 23.66 -5.54
C ILE A 317 -11.91 24.67 -6.03
N PRO A 318 -11.41 25.59 -5.16
CA PRO A 318 -10.46 26.61 -5.56
C PRO A 318 -9.05 26.04 -5.78
N ALA A 319 -8.26 26.75 -6.56
CA ALA A 319 -6.82 26.48 -6.68
C ALA A 319 -6.13 26.51 -5.31
N GLY A 320 -5.17 25.60 -5.08
CA GLY A 320 -4.46 25.44 -3.82
C GLY A 320 -5.23 24.66 -2.73
N ALA A 321 -6.49 24.28 -2.97
CA ALA A 321 -7.20 23.39 -2.06
C ALA A 321 -6.59 21.98 -2.07
N ILE A 322 -6.70 21.32 -0.93
CA ILE A 322 -6.34 19.92 -0.75
C ILE A 322 -7.57 19.06 -1.08
N VAL A 323 -7.39 18.02 -1.88
CA VAL A 323 -8.41 17.01 -2.13
C VAL A 323 -7.90 15.67 -1.62
N GLN A 324 -8.65 15.02 -0.72
CA GLN A 324 -8.39 13.65 -0.32
C GLN A 324 -9.36 12.70 -1.04
N LEU A 325 -8.81 11.85 -1.89
CA LEU A 325 -9.54 10.77 -2.52
C LEU A 325 -9.65 9.61 -1.54
N ARG A 326 -10.83 9.37 -0.95
CA ARG A 326 -11.02 8.33 0.07
C ARG A 326 -11.34 6.99 -0.58
N TYR A 327 -10.31 6.27 -1.02
CA TYR A 327 -10.45 4.99 -1.73
C TYR A 327 -11.19 3.92 -0.90
N ALA A 328 -11.00 3.90 0.41
CA ALA A 328 -11.69 2.97 1.29
C ALA A 328 -13.22 3.18 1.29
N ALA A 329 -13.68 4.43 1.22
CA ALA A 329 -15.09 4.75 1.04
C ALA A 329 -15.56 4.45 -0.40
N ALA A 330 -14.78 4.84 -1.41
CA ALA A 330 -15.10 4.59 -2.81
C ALA A 330 -15.26 3.07 -3.10
N ASN A 331 -14.45 2.22 -2.48
CA ASN A 331 -14.53 0.77 -2.59
C ASN A 331 -15.73 0.16 -1.86
N ARG A 332 -16.47 0.97 -1.11
CA ARG A 332 -17.75 0.64 -0.45
C ARG A 332 -18.93 1.46 -0.96
N ASP A 333 -18.76 2.17 -2.08
CA ASP A 333 -19.84 2.94 -2.72
C ASP A 333 -20.92 1.97 -3.24
N PRO A 334 -22.18 2.02 -2.71
CA PRO A 334 -23.26 1.11 -3.10
C PRO A 334 -23.69 1.32 -4.56
N LYS A 335 -23.38 2.46 -5.16
CA LYS A 335 -23.62 2.71 -6.60
C LYS A 335 -22.69 1.88 -7.49
N LYS A 336 -21.54 1.45 -6.94
CA LYS A 336 -20.55 0.64 -7.66
C LYS A 336 -20.56 -0.82 -7.26
N PHE A 337 -20.68 -1.10 -5.97
CA PHE A 337 -20.61 -2.45 -5.40
C PHE A 337 -21.92 -2.77 -4.67
N GLU A 338 -22.66 -3.75 -5.19
CA GLU A 338 -23.85 -4.25 -4.51
C GLU A 338 -23.47 -4.89 -3.19
N ASN A 339 -24.24 -4.61 -2.10
CA ASN A 339 -23.93 -5.08 -0.75
C ASN A 339 -22.46 -4.86 -0.38
N PRO A 340 -21.96 -3.61 -0.38
CA PRO A 340 -20.52 -3.31 -0.33
C PRO A 340 -19.87 -3.76 0.98
N ASP A 341 -20.62 -3.90 2.06
CA ASP A 341 -20.16 -4.34 3.38
C ASP A 341 -20.10 -5.86 3.53
N LYS A 342 -20.56 -6.62 2.52
CA LYS A 342 -20.39 -8.07 2.48
C LYS A 342 -19.03 -8.43 1.88
N PHE A 343 -18.24 -9.21 2.62
CA PHE A 343 -17.05 -9.87 2.07
C PHE A 343 -17.47 -11.08 1.25
N ASP A 344 -17.16 -11.09 -0.04
CA ASP A 344 -17.63 -12.10 -0.98
C ASP A 344 -16.55 -12.41 -2.04
N ILE A 345 -15.85 -13.53 -1.86
CA ILE A 345 -14.76 -13.93 -2.76
C ILE A 345 -15.24 -14.36 -4.15
N GLU A 346 -16.54 -14.47 -4.37
CA GLU A 346 -17.16 -14.70 -5.68
C GLU A 346 -17.70 -13.41 -6.32
N ARG A 347 -17.45 -12.25 -5.71
CA ARG A 347 -17.92 -10.95 -6.24
C ARG A 347 -17.39 -10.72 -7.65
N THR A 348 -18.30 -10.59 -8.62
CA THR A 348 -17.95 -10.52 -10.05
C THR A 348 -17.19 -9.25 -10.45
N ASN A 349 -17.35 -8.17 -9.69
CA ASN A 349 -16.69 -6.89 -9.93
C ASN A 349 -15.68 -6.49 -8.85
N ALA A 350 -15.16 -7.45 -8.06
CA ALA A 350 -14.15 -7.17 -7.02
C ALA A 350 -12.97 -6.38 -7.59
N ARG A 351 -12.46 -6.79 -8.76
CA ARG A 351 -11.31 -6.15 -9.45
C ARG A 351 -11.54 -4.69 -9.87
N ALA A 352 -12.79 -4.20 -9.82
CA ALA A 352 -13.08 -2.79 -10.11
C ALA A 352 -12.64 -1.83 -8.97
N HIS A 353 -12.14 -2.34 -7.86
CA HIS A 353 -11.70 -1.53 -6.72
C HIS A 353 -10.61 -0.50 -7.09
N GLN A 354 -10.47 0.53 -6.27
CA GLN A 354 -9.47 1.58 -6.42
C GLN A 354 -8.33 1.50 -5.38
N ALA A 355 -8.09 0.32 -4.76
CA ALA A 355 -7.02 0.15 -3.78
C ALA A 355 -5.61 0.41 -4.37
N PHE A 356 -5.45 0.22 -5.67
CA PHE A 356 -4.25 0.57 -6.41
C PHE A 356 -4.28 1.97 -7.07
N GLY A 357 -5.27 2.79 -6.72
CA GLY A 357 -5.50 4.05 -7.42
C GLY A 357 -6.00 3.84 -8.85
N LYS A 358 -5.94 4.90 -9.66
CA LYS A 358 -6.37 4.89 -11.07
C LYS A 358 -5.59 5.94 -11.88
N GLY A 359 -5.65 5.86 -13.22
CA GLY A 359 -5.01 6.83 -14.10
C GLY A 359 -3.49 6.72 -14.14
N PRO A 360 -2.76 7.81 -14.44
CA PRO A 360 -1.31 7.79 -14.62
C PRO A 360 -0.54 7.27 -13.40
N HIS A 361 -1.03 7.57 -12.20
CA HIS A 361 -0.44 7.17 -10.92
C HIS A 361 -0.94 5.83 -10.37
N MET A 362 -1.65 5.02 -11.15
CA MET A 362 -2.02 3.67 -10.73
C MET A 362 -0.78 2.90 -10.29
N CYS A 363 -0.87 2.17 -9.18
CA CYS A 363 0.25 1.45 -8.56
C CYS A 363 1.07 0.66 -9.59
N VAL A 364 2.38 0.91 -9.64
CA VAL A 364 3.29 0.22 -10.58
C VAL A 364 3.47 -1.24 -10.17
N GLY A 365 3.53 -1.52 -8.87
CA GLY A 365 3.70 -2.86 -8.31
C GLY A 365 2.43 -3.70 -8.27
N ASN A 366 1.32 -3.26 -8.84
CA ASN A 366 0.03 -3.93 -8.71
C ASN A 366 0.01 -5.39 -9.21
N MET A 367 0.82 -5.74 -10.21
CA MET A 367 0.94 -7.12 -10.69
C MET A 367 1.75 -7.98 -9.71
N LEU A 368 2.86 -7.44 -9.21
CA LEU A 368 3.72 -8.09 -8.24
C LEU A 368 2.97 -8.40 -6.94
N SER A 369 2.34 -7.40 -6.35
CA SER A 369 1.56 -7.51 -5.13
C SER A 369 0.42 -8.53 -5.25
N ARG A 370 -0.33 -8.53 -6.37
CA ARG A 370 -1.36 -9.55 -6.64
C ARG A 370 -0.81 -10.97 -6.69
N LYS A 371 0.32 -11.15 -7.36
CA LYS A 371 0.97 -12.46 -7.48
C LYS A 371 1.44 -12.95 -6.11
N GLU A 372 2.06 -12.09 -5.34
CA GLU A 372 2.54 -12.38 -4.00
C GLU A 372 1.40 -12.80 -3.07
N MET A 373 0.31 -12.01 -3.01
CA MET A 373 -0.86 -12.33 -2.20
C MET A 373 -1.57 -13.61 -2.66
N LEU A 374 -1.64 -13.85 -3.98
CA LEU A 374 -2.22 -15.07 -4.54
C LEU A 374 -1.43 -16.29 -4.06
N VAL A 375 -0.11 -16.28 -4.19
CA VAL A 375 0.76 -17.38 -3.74
C VAL A 375 0.65 -17.56 -2.24
N ALA A 376 0.66 -16.46 -1.46
CA ALA A 376 0.54 -16.51 -0.01
C ALA A 376 -0.77 -17.16 0.46
N PHE A 377 -1.91 -16.73 -0.07
CA PHE A 377 -3.21 -17.36 0.28
C PHE A 377 -3.31 -18.80 -0.18
N ASP A 378 -2.82 -19.11 -1.39
CA ASP A 378 -2.83 -20.48 -1.91
C ASP A 378 -2.07 -21.44 -0.98
N GLU A 379 -0.85 -21.06 -0.56
CA GLU A 379 -0.01 -21.88 0.32
C GLU A 379 -0.52 -21.96 1.76
N LEU A 380 -1.02 -20.87 2.32
CA LEU A 380 -1.62 -20.83 3.67
C LEU A 380 -2.84 -21.76 3.75
N LEU A 381 -3.76 -21.60 2.80
CA LEU A 381 -5.02 -22.34 2.78
C LEU A 381 -4.83 -23.81 2.39
N GLU A 382 -3.78 -24.17 1.67
CA GLU A 382 -3.47 -25.57 1.37
C GLU A 382 -2.89 -26.30 2.58
N ARG A 383 -2.06 -25.64 3.40
CA ARG A 383 -1.28 -26.27 4.47
C ARG A 383 -1.91 -26.21 5.85
N LEU A 384 -2.81 -25.27 6.09
CA LEU A 384 -3.38 -25.04 7.40
C LEU A 384 -4.91 -25.08 7.36
N ASP A 385 -5.52 -25.60 8.44
CA ASP A 385 -6.96 -25.75 8.63
C ASP A 385 -7.42 -25.13 9.96
N ASN A 386 -8.72 -25.05 10.16
CA ASN A 386 -9.36 -24.65 11.43
C ASN A 386 -8.87 -23.30 11.98
N PHE A 387 -8.69 -22.33 11.08
CA PHE A 387 -8.28 -20.99 11.47
C PHE A 387 -9.29 -20.34 12.42
N ALA A 388 -8.79 -19.77 13.50
CA ALA A 388 -9.57 -18.95 14.43
C ALA A 388 -8.72 -17.79 14.97
N VAL A 389 -9.36 -16.69 15.39
CA VAL A 389 -8.68 -15.64 16.17
C VAL A 389 -8.44 -16.19 17.57
N ALA A 390 -7.18 -16.12 18.04
CA ALA A 390 -6.82 -16.60 19.37
C ALA A 390 -7.23 -15.61 20.49
N ASP A 391 -7.21 -14.31 20.18
CA ASP A 391 -7.49 -13.23 21.11
C ASP A 391 -8.09 -12.04 20.33
N GLU A 392 -9.40 -11.83 20.45
CA GLU A 392 -10.10 -10.72 19.76
C GLU A 392 -9.64 -9.35 20.26
N ASP A 393 -9.34 -9.20 21.55
CA ASP A 393 -8.82 -7.96 22.13
C ASP A 393 -7.35 -7.71 21.72
N GLY A 394 -6.69 -8.76 21.28
CA GLY A 394 -5.32 -8.72 20.77
C GLY A 394 -5.18 -8.25 19.32
N ILE A 395 -6.28 -8.09 18.57
CA ILE A 395 -6.23 -7.53 17.22
C ILE A 395 -5.91 -6.03 17.31
N ALA A 396 -4.89 -5.59 16.57
CA ALA A 396 -4.56 -4.18 16.47
C ALA A 396 -4.73 -3.67 15.03
N ILE A 397 -5.18 -2.42 14.90
CA ILE A 397 -5.39 -1.75 13.61
C ILE A 397 -4.62 -0.42 13.62
N LEU A 398 -3.97 -0.09 12.51
CA LEU A 398 -3.25 1.17 12.32
C LEU A 398 -4.23 2.34 12.15
N PRO A 399 -4.28 3.30 13.08
CA PRO A 399 -5.12 4.51 12.95
C PRO A 399 -4.38 5.57 12.12
N ASN A 400 -4.32 5.40 10.80
CA ASN A 400 -3.60 6.31 9.90
C ASN A 400 -4.53 6.87 8.82
N ILE A 401 -4.31 8.12 8.42
CA ILE A 401 -5.16 8.82 7.45
C ILE A 401 -5.03 8.22 6.05
N LEU A 402 -3.83 7.79 5.67
CA LEU A 402 -3.52 7.29 4.33
C LEU A 402 -3.56 5.76 4.25
N LEU A 403 -3.11 5.09 5.31
CA LEU A 403 -2.99 3.65 5.36
C LEU A 403 -3.99 3.07 6.38
N ARG A 404 -4.48 1.89 6.11
CA ARG A 404 -5.27 1.11 7.04
C ARG A 404 -4.85 -0.35 6.96
N GLY A 405 -4.61 -0.97 8.09
CA GLY A 405 -4.27 -2.38 8.12
C GLY A 405 -4.30 -2.96 9.51
N VAL A 406 -4.45 -4.27 9.56
CA VAL A 406 -4.28 -5.06 10.77
C VAL A 406 -2.78 -5.16 11.04
N THR A 407 -2.35 -4.68 12.21
CA THR A 407 -0.94 -4.65 12.62
C THR A 407 -0.60 -5.73 13.64
N ARG A 408 -1.62 -6.40 14.20
CA ARG A 408 -1.48 -7.58 15.06
C ARG A 408 -2.68 -8.49 14.86
N LEU A 409 -2.43 -9.79 14.62
CA LEU A 409 -3.45 -10.80 14.41
C LEU A 409 -3.01 -12.15 15.00
N PRO A 410 -3.28 -12.38 16.31
CA PRO A 410 -3.02 -13.67 16.93
C PRO A 410 -4.04 -14.70 16.45
N ILE A 411 -3.58 -15.80 15.88
CA ILE A 411 -4.44 -16.86 15.34
C ILE A 411 -4.05 -18.24 15.87
N THR A 412 -5.04 -19.13 15.88
CA THR A 412 -4.86 -20.59 16.01
C THR A 412 -5.27 -21.30 14.73
N PHE A 413 -4.71 -22.45 14.51
CA PHE A 413 -4.95 -23.29 13.34
C PHE A 413 -4.50 -24.73 13.61
N THR A 414 -4.76 -25.63 12.67
CA THR A 414 -4.18 -26.97 12.63
C THR A 414 -3.48 -27.19 11.30
N ARG A 415 -2.55 -28.13 11.22
CA ARG A 415 -2.09 -28.60 9.90
C ARG A 415 -3.25 -29.21 9.12
N ALA A 416 -3.27 -28.94 7.81
CA ALA A 416 -4.14 -29.66 6.90
C ALA A 416 -3.71 -31.12 6.81
N GLY A 417 -4.69 -32.02 6.75
CA GLY A 417 -4.48 -33.47 6.70
C GLY A 417 -4.04 -33.98 5.33
#